data_ce32f980c3ec40f76905240c2ea10fdd
#
_entry.id   ce32f980c3ec40f76905240c2ea10fdd
#
_cell.length_a   1.000
_cell.length_b   1.000
_cell.length_c   1.000
_cell.angle_alpha   90.00
_cell.angle_beta   90.00
_cell.angle_gamma   90.00
#
_symmetry.space_group_name_H-M   'P 1'
#
loop_
_entity.id
_entity.type
_entity.pdbx_description
1 polymer ?
#
loop_
_entity_poly.entity_id
_entity_poly.type
_entity_poly.pdbx_seq_one_letter_code
_entity_poly.pdbx_strand_id
1 'polypeptide(L)'
;MQRIQDDDDWVVIGDSADRPGVAFQRAPELRSPRWPDPEYPQQMHLDVRVPDIAEAERKVLALGALRQAGGGSQFRVYTDPAGHPFCLVVL
;
A
#
# COMPACT_ATOMS: atom_id res chain seq x y z
N MET A 1 6.29 -10.95 -5.61
CA MET A 1 7.02 -9.89 -6.31
C MET A 1 8.40 -9.75 -5.72
N GLN A 2 9.35 -9.40 -6.54
CA GLN A 2 10.75 -9.20 -6.16
C GLN A 2 11.08 -7.72 -6.21
N ARG A 3 12.07 -7.30 -5.43
CA ARG A 3 12.67 -5.99 -5.56
C ARG A 3 13.65 -6.04 -6.75
N ILE A 4 13.27 -5.37 -7.85
CA ILE A 4 14.02 -5.41 -9.12
C ILE A 4 15.07 -4.30 -9.16
N GLN A 5 14.73 -3.13 -8.62
CA GLN A 5 15.61 -1.98 -8.53
C GLN A 5 15.39 -1.33 -7.17
N ASP A 6 16.46 -0.89 -6.54
CA ASP A 6 16.39 -0.30 -5.18
C ASP A 6 17.44 0.81 -5.06
N ASP A 7 17.04 2.00 -5.51
CA ASP A 7 17.84 3.22 -5.38
C ASP A 7 17.22 4.12 -4.32
N ASP A 8 17.93 5.16 -3.88
CA ASP A 8 17.44 6.07 -2.85
C ASP A 8 16.14 6.77 -3.24
N ASP A 9 15.94 7.06 -4.53
CA ASP A 9 14.80 7.81 -5.04
C ASP A 9 13.78 6.95 -5.78
N TRP A 10 14.10 5.69 -6.04
CA TRP A 10 13.30 4.87 -6.94
C TRP A 10 13.40 3.40 -6.57
N VAL A 11 12.26 2.78 -6.27
CA VAL A 11 12.18 1.34 -5.98
C VAL A 11 11.18 0.69 -6.92
N VAL A 12 11.58 -0.38 -7.56
CA VAL A 12 10.71 -1.15 -8.46
C VAL A 12 10.53 -2.55 -7.91
N ILE A 13 9.30 -3.00 -7.83
CA ILE A 13 8.96 -4.39 -7.50
C ILE A 13 8.21 -5.03 -8.67
N GLY A 14 8.37 -6.32 -8.83
CA GLY A 14 7.72 -7.06 -9.91
C GLY A 14 8.07 -8.53 -9.87
N ASP A 15 7.69 -9.24 -10.92
CA ASP A 15 7.95 -10.68 -11.02
C ASP A 15 9.39 -10.96 -11.45
N SER A 16 9.92 -10.14 -12.34
CA SER A 16 11.29 -10.23 -12.85
C SER A 16 11.71 -8.89 -13.45
N ALA A 17 12.99 -8.76 -13.80
CA ALA A 17 13.50 -7.53 -14.43
C ALA A 17 12.75 -7.18 -15.73
N ASP A 18 12.29 -8.19 -16.45
CA ASP A 18 11.54 -8.00 -17.70
C ASP A 18 10.05 -7.76 -17.47
N ARG A 19 9.57 -7.92 -16.23
CA ARG A 19 8.16 -7.80 -15.87
C ARG A 19 8.00 -6.96 -14.60
N PRO A 20 8.33 -5.66 -14.67
CA PRO A 20 8.11 -4.76 -13.55
C PRO A 20 6.61 -4.58 -13.30
N GLY A 21 6.23 -4.46 -12.05
CA GLY A 21 4.83 -4.31 -11.65
C GLY A 21 4.52 -2.93 -11.12
N VAL A 22 5.24 -2.48 -10.10
CA VAL A 22 4.99 -1.20 -9.45
C VAL A 22 6.31 -0.52 -9.16
N ALA A 23 6.36 0.79 -9.39
CA ALA A 23 7.49 1.63 -9.03
C ALA A 23 7.07 2.64 -7.97
N PHE A 24 7.94 2.86 -7.01
CA PHE A 24 7.78 3.87 -5.96
C PHE A 24 8.83 4.93 -6.13
N GLN A 25 8.39 6.17 -6.26
CA GLN A 25 9.28 7.30 -6.41
C GLN A 25 9.28 8.13 -5.13
N ARG A 26 10.46 8.52 -4.68
CA ARG A 26 10.58 9.44 -3.57
C ARG A 26 9.99 10.80 -3.95
N ALA A 27 9.13 11.33 -3.10
CA ALA A 27 8.48 12.62 -3.29
C ALA A 27 8.72 13.48 -2.03
N PRO A 28 9.84 14.24 -1.97
CA PRO A 28 10.21 14.97 -0.75
C PRO A 28 9.18 16.02 -0.32
N GLU A 29 8.39 16.53 -1.27
CA GLU A 29 7.36 17.55 -1.01
C GLU A 29 5.96 16.97 -0.95
N LEU A 30 5.85 15.65 -0.76
CA LEU A 30 4.54 15.01 -0.62
C LEU A 30 3.77 15.59 0.55
N ARG A 31 2.52 15.99 0.28
CA ARG A 31 1.53 16.22 1.34
C ARG A 31 0.80 14.92 1.57
N SER A 32 1.05 14.29 2.71
CA SER A 32 0.43 13.01 3.02
C SER A 32 -1.08 13.13 3.05
N PRO A 33 -1.80 12.24 2.38
CA PRO A 33 -3.25 12.16 2.54
C PRO A 33 -3.60 11.80 3.97
N ARG A 34 -4.79 12.21 4.41
CA ARG A 34 -5.31 11.90 5.77
C ARG A 34 -6.69 11.29 5.61
N TRP A 35 -6.70 10.11 5.09
CA TRP A 35 -7.94 9.39 4.85
C TRP A 35 -8.76 9.20 6.14
N PRO A 36 -10.07 9.51 6.17
CA PRO A 36 -10.90 10.00 5.07
C PRO A 36 -11.13 11.53 5.07
N ASP A 37 -10.18 12.33 5.54
CA ASP A 37 -10.31 13.80 5.61
C ASP A 37 -10.42 14.40 4.21
N PRO A 38 -11.51 15.12 3.88
CA PRO A 38 -11.69 15.70 2.55
C PRO A 38 -10.71 16.84 2.21
N GLU A 39 -10.05 17.45 3.20
CA GLU A 39 -9.01 18.45 2.96
C GLU A 39 -7.68 17.82 2.55
N TYR A 40 -7.46 16.56 2.89
CA TYR A 40 -6.26 15.79 2.57
C TYR A 40 -6.68 14.46 1.93
N PRO A 41 -7.32 14.51 0.74
CA PRO A 41 -7.89 13.31 0.14
C PRO A 41 -6.83 12.32 -0.31
N GLN A 42 -7.26 11.08 -0.50
CA GLN A 42 -6.39 10.07 -1.08
C GLN A 42 -5.96 10.49 -2.49
N GLN A 43 -4.71 10.19 -2.83
CA GLN A 43 -4.14 10.47 -4.14
C GLN A 43 -4.16 9.23 -5.03
N MET A 44 -4.11 8.07 -4.41
CA MET A 44 -4.22 6.79 -5.09
C MET A 44 -4.74 5.75 -4.10
N HIS A 45 -5.21 4.64 -4.62
CA HIS A 45 -5.72 3.52 -3.85
C HIS A 45 -5.28 2.22 -4.51
N LEU A 46 -4.75 1.31 -3.74
CA LEU A 46 -4.39 -0.03 -4.21
C LEU A 46 -5.26 -1.07 -3.51
N ASP A 47 -5.73 -2.05 -4.27
CA ASP A 47 -6.32 -3.25 -3.72
C ASP A 47 -5.31 -4.39 -3.92
N VAL A 48 -4.89 -5.00 -2.82
CA VAL A 48 -3.93 -6.09 -2.84
C VAL A 48 -4.64 -7.39 -2.51
N ARG A 49 -4.72 -8.26 -3.48
CA ARG A 49 -5.33 -9.57 -3.30
C ARG A 49 -4.41 -10.47 -2.48
N VAL A 50 -4.97 -11.06 -1.42
CA VAL A 50 -4.24 -11.96 -0.53
C VAL A 50 -5.07 -13.22 -0.27
N PRO A 51 -4.42 -14.36 0.01
CA PRO A 51 -5.16 -15.58 0.35
C PRO A 51 -5.77 -15.55 1.75
N ASP A 52 -5.16 -14.82 2.69
CA ASP A 52 -5.59 -14.75 4.08
C ASP A 52 -5.38 -13.32 4.60
N ILE A 53 -6.49 -12.61 4.85
CA ILE A 53 -6.42 -11.20 5.29
C ILE A 53 -5.78 -11.10 6.68
N ALA A 54 -6.12 -11.97 7.61
CA ALA A 54 -5.61 -11.87 8.98
C ALA A 54 -4.09 -12.04 9.04
N GLU A 55 -3.54 -12.96 8.26
CA GLU A 55 -2.10 -13.14 8.17
C GLU A 55 -1.43 -11.95 7.45
N ALA A 56 -2.00 -11.50 6.35
CA ALA A 56 -1.50 -10.34 5.62
C ALA A 56 -1.56 -9.07 6.47
N GLU A 57 -2.63 -8.87 7.25
CA GLU A 57 -2.75 -7.76 8.20
C GLU A 57 -1.58 -7.74 9.18
N ARG A 58 -1.28 -8.88 9.78
CA ARG A 58 -0.16 -8.97 10.72
C ARG A 58 1.14 -8.49 10.09
N LYS A 59 1.39 -8.86 8.83
CA LYS A 59 2.60 -8.46 8.10
C LYS A 59 2.62 -6.98 7.79
N VAL A 60 1.51 -6.41 7.30
CA VAL A 60 1.49 -4.98 6.93
C VAL A 60 1.54 -4.10 8.17
N LEU A 61 0.91 -4.48 9.29
CA LEU A 61 1.03 -3.74 10.54
C LEU A 61 2.46 -3.74 11.07
N ALA A 62 3.18 -4.86 10.93
CA ALA A 62 4.58 -4.94 11.32
C ALA A 62 5.48 -4.03 10.47
N LEU A 63 5.06 -3.71 9.24
CA LEU A 63 5.78 -2.81 8.33
C LEU A 63 5.40 -1.33 8.51
N GLY A 64 4.48 -1.03 9.42
CA GLY A 64 4.09 0.35 9.72
C GLY A 64 2.75 0.80 9.15
N ALA A 65 1.99 -0.09 8.54
CA ALA A 65 0.63 0.24 8.13
C ALA A 65 -0.28 0.45 9.33
N LEU A 66 -1.32 1.27 9.16
CA LEU A 66 -2.34 1.50 10.18
C LEU A 66 -3.68 1.01 9.68
N ARG A 67 -4.40 0.27 10.53
CA ARG A 67 -5.76 -0.19 10.23
C ARG A 67 -6.71 0.99 10.27
N GLN A 68 -7.56 1.12 9.25
CA GLN A 68 -8.60 2.15 9.19
C GLN A 68 -9.98 1.54 9.41
N ALA A 69 -10.96 2.41 9.72
CA ALA A 69 -12.35 2.00 9.82
C ALA A 69 -12.90 1.60 8.45
N GLY A 70 -13.92 0.77 8.44
CA GLY A 70 -14.53 0.28 7.22
C GLY A 70 -14.06 -1.12 6.88
N GLY A 71 -14.49 -1.59 5.72
CA GLY A 71 -14.25 -2.95 5.31
C GLY A 71 -15.43 -3.86 5.53
N GLY A 72 -15.24 -5.13 5.21
CA GLY A 72 -16.27 -6.15 5.34
C GLY A 72 -15.62 -7.53 5.45
N SER A 73 -16.37 -8.58 5.08
CA SER A 73 -15.87 -9.94 5.16
C SER A 73 -14.77 -10.24 4.14
N GLN A 74 -14.70 -9.47 3.04
CA GLN A 74 -13.79 -9.75 1.93
C GLN A 74 -12.70 -8.70 1.76
N PHE A 75 -12.69 -7.64 2.57
CA PHE A 75 -11.63 -6.64 2.50
C PHE A 75 -11.49 -5.88 3.81
N ARG A 76 -10.28 -5.33 4.02
CA ARG A 76 -9.96 -4.43 5.13
C ARG A 76 -9.15 -3.26 4.62
N VAL A 77 -9.35 -2.09 5.22
CA VAL A 77 -8.76 -0.82 4.80
C VAL A 77 -7.60 -0.45 5.71
N TYR A 78 -6.52 0.04 5.10
CA TYR A 78 -5.30 0.48 5.80
C TYR A 78 -4.77 1.76 5.19
N THR A 79 -3.86 2.42 5.92
CA THR A 79 -2.98 3.42 5.34
C THR A 79 -1.54 2.95 5.45
N ASP A 80 -0.73 3.26 4.44
CA ASP A 80 0.70 3.01 4.48
C ASP A 80 1.42 4.08 5.33
N PRO A 81 2.74 3.94 5.60
CA PRO A 81 3.46 4.94 6.39
C PRO A 81 3.45 6.36 5.82
N ALA A 82 3.24 6.52 4.52
CA ALA A 82 3.12 7.83 3.88
C ALA A 82 1.69 8.39 3.92
N GLY A 83 0.72 7.61 4.42
CA GLY A 83 -0.68 8.01 4.51
C GLY A 83 -1.56 7.56 3.35
N HIS A 84 -1.04 6.83 2.38
CA HIS A 84 -1.82 6.35 1.26
C HIS A 84 -2.75 5.20 1.67
N PRO A 85 -4.04 5.26 1.31
CA PRO A 85 -4.95 4.16 1.60
C PRO A 85 -4.70 2.97 0.68
N PHE A 86 -4.88 1.79 1.22
CA PHE A 86 -4.92 0.56 0.44
C PHE A 86 -5.82 -0.45 1.14
N CYS A 87 -6.26 -1.45 0.39
CA CYS A 87 -7.05 -2.55 0.93
C CYS A 87 -6.32 -3.87 0.75
N LEU A 88 -6.49 -4.74 1.73
CA LEU A 88 -6.24 -6.16 1.55
C LEU A 88 -7.57 -6.81 1.22
N VAL A 89 -7.60 -7.58 0.14
CA VAL A 89 -8.84 -8.18 -0.36
C VAL A 89 -8.68 -9.67 -0.60
N VAL A 90 -9.75 -10.43 -0.34
CA VAL A 90 -9.88 -11.83 -0.75
C VAL A 90 -11.02 -11.92 -1.74
N LEU A 91 -10.74 -12.54 -2.88
CA LEU A 91 -11.71 -12.68 -3.95
C LEU A 91 -11.88 -14.14 -4.34
#